data_b69449338e8d50962ed6b90910c36f67
#
_entry.id   b69449338e8d50962ed6b90910c36f67
#
_cell.length_a   1.000
_cell.length_b   1.000
_cell.length_c   1.000
_cell.angle_alpha   90.00
_cell.angle_beta   90.00
_cell.angle_gamma   90.00
#
_symmetry.space_group_name_H-M   'P 1'
#
loop_
_entity.id
_entity.type
_entity.pdbx_description
1 polymer ?
#
loop_
_entity_poly.entity_id
_entity_poly.type
_entity_poly.pdbx_seq_one_letter_code
_entity_poly.pdbx_strand_id
1 'polypeptide(L)'
;LLFNANDLKAGVNLKSISFPRLGVEAANWIEYEYQILWSLKGDTRVIRIPADENKWIKIGDPAVSLVLPFKKEYIEVDADRALFKEKNAVSANISFGAKIGGKSMIMRSLTLRANDAESNAKVSVYHDPNTPVVYRTTWYATTGEKEQPVIELKTNYLFLVPAN
;
A
#
# COMPACT_ATOMS: atom_id res chain seq x y z
N LEU A 1 -22.71 3.05 -3.38
CA LEU A 1 -22.01 4.32 -3.10
C LEU A 1 -20.54 4.17 -3.52
N LEU A 2 -19.97 5.22 -4.10
CA LEU A 2 -18.57 5.26 -4.50
C LEU A 2 -17.88 6.42 -3.80
N PHE A 3 -16.78 6.13 -3.11
CA PHE A 3 -15.81 7.13 -2.66
C PHE A 3 -14.56 7.04 -3.53
N ASN A 4 -14.12 8.13 -4.08
CA ASN A 4 -12.89 8.20 -4.87
C ASN A 4 -11.83 9.08 -4.18
N ALA A 5 -10.61 9.07 -4.71
CA ALA A 5 -9.50 9.81 -4.12
C ALA A 5 -9.74 11.34 -4.08
N ASN A 6 -10.54 11.89 -5.00
CA ASN A 6 -10.86 13.31 -5.02
C ASN A 6 -11.87 13.66 -3.93
N ASP A 7 -12.87 12.79 -3.68
CA ASP A 7 -13.79 12.95 -2.55
C ASP A 7 -13.00 13.08 -1.24
N LEU A 8 -12.07 12.15 -1.00
CA LEU A 8 -11.26 12.14 0.21
C LEU A 8 -10.35 13.38 0.33
N LYS A 9 -9.76 13.84 -0.78
CA LYS A 9 -8.96 15.08 -0.80
C LYS A 9 -9.81 16.33 -0.53
N ALA A 10 -11.04 16.35 -1.00
CA ALA A 10 -11.99 17.44 -0.77
C ALA A 10 -12.63 17.38 0.63
N GLY A 11 -12.26 16.42 1.47
CA GLY A 11 -12.83 16.26 2.81
C GLY A 11 -14.23 15.66 2.82
N VAL A 12 -14.68 15.08 1.71
CA VAL A 12 -15.97 14.38 1.65
C VAL A 12 -15.80 13.06 2.40
N ASN A 13 -16.32 13.02 3.61
CA ASN A 13 -16.24 11.87 4.52
C ASN A 13 -17.57 11.14 4.72
N LEU A 14 -18.64 11.65 4.15
CA LEU A 14 -19.98 11.07 4.24
C LEU A 14 -20.66 11.08 2.88
N LYS A 15 -21.26 9.97 2.50
CA LYS A 15 -22.25 9.87 1.41
C LYS A 15 -23.44 9.10 1.92
N SER A 16 -24.64 9.54 1.56
CA SER A 16 -25.89 8.91 1.96
C SER A 16 -26.63 8.35 0.75
N ILE A 17 -27.41 7.32 1.00
CA ILE A 17 -28.41 6.79 0.09
C ILE A 17 -29.72 6.63 0.86
N SER A 18 -30.81 7.05 0.27
CA SER A 18 -32.13 6.92 0.88
C SER A 18 -32.87 5.76 0.25
N PHE A 19 -33.50 4.95 1.08
CA PHE A 19 -34.37 3.87 0.65
C PHE A 19 -35.80 4.21 1.03
N PRO A 20 -36.80 4.04 0.14
CA PRO A 20 -38.16 4.18 0.50
C PRO A 20 -38.56 3.11 1.53
N ARG A 21 -39.27 3.47 2.55
CA ARG A 21 -39.83 2.52 3.50
C ARG A 21 -40.97 1.77 2.83
N LEU A 22 -40.73 0.53 2.46
CA LEU A 22 -41.71 -0.36 1.87
C LEU A 22 -42.07 -1.45 2.88
N GLY A 23 -43.36 -1.62 3.17
CA GLY A 23 -43.89 -2.67 4.03
C GLY A 23 -44.40 -2.21 5.39
N VAL A 24 -45.10 -3.12 6.06
CA VAL A 24 -45.86 -2.85 7.30
C VAL A 24 -45.06 -3.12 8.57
N GLU A 25 -44.00 -3.94 8.49
CA GLU A 25 -43.20 -4.32 9.65
C GLU A 25 -42.07 -3.33 9.90
N ALA A 26 -42.27 -2.50 10.94
CA ALA A 26 -41.32 -1.45 11.29
C ALA A 26 -40.02 -1.96 11.95
N ALA A 27 -39.98 -3.19 12.43
CA ALA A 27 -38.85 -3.70 13.24
C ALA A 27 -37.56 -3.96 12.44
N ASN A 28 -37.66 -4.38 11.17
CA ASN A 28 -36.54 -4.83 10.37
C ASN A 28 -36.25 -3.96 9.16
N TRP A 29 -36.87 -2.80 9.06
CA TRP A 29 -36.71 -1.92 7.88
C TRP A 29 -35.31 -1.29 7.75
N ILE A 30 -34.46 -1.38 8.77
CA ILE A 30 -33.10 -0.87 8.77
C ILE A 30 -32.10 -1.97 8.35
N GLU A 31 -32.53 -3.25 8.36
CA GLU A 31 -31.62 -4.33 7.95
C GLU A 31 -31.30 -4.25 6.47
N TYR A 32 -30.03 -4.21 6.17
CA TYR A 32 -29.51 -4.25 4.79
C TYR A 32 -28.20 -5.03 4.74
N GLU A 33 -27.83 -5.38 3.54
CA GLU A 33 -26.60 -6.10 3.28
C GLU A 33 -25.69 -5.27 2.39
N TYR A 34 -24.38 -5.35 2.62
CA TYR A 34 -23.41 -4.61 1.83
C TYR A 34 -22.11 -5.40 1.60
N GLN A 35 -21.38 -4.97 0.60
CA GLN A 35 -20.01 -5.37 0.35
C GLN A 35 -19.16 -4.12 0.16
N ILE A 36 -17.88 -4.21 0.51
CA ILE A 36 -16.90 -3.13 0.29
C ILE A 36 -15.92 -3.61 -0.78
N LEU A 37 -15.70 -2.76 -1.76
CA LEU A 37 -14.77 -2.99 -2.86
C LEU A 37 -13.69 -1.91 -2.81
N TRP A 38 -12.44 -2.32 -2.62
CA TRP A 38 -11.30 -1.41 -2.61
C TRP A 38 -10.52 -1.54 -3.91
N SER A 39 -10.33 -0.42 -4.61
CA SER A 39 -9.44 -0.32 -5.76
C SER A 39 -8.25 0.57 -5.40
N LEU A 40 -7.05 0.08 -5.62
CA LEU A 40 -5.81 0.80 -5.34
C LEU A 40 -5.24 1.37 -6.63
N LYS A 41 -4.73 2.61 -6.58
CA LYS A 41 -4.07 3.22 -7.73
C LYS A 41 -2.82 2.41 -8.11
N GLY A 42 -2.75 2.02 -9.37
CA GLY A 42 -1.64 1.22 -9.92
C GLY A 42 -1.81 -0.30 -9.74
N ASP A 43 -2.98 -0.74 -9.25
CA ASP A 43 -3.35 -2.15 -9.19
C ASP A 43 -4.66 -2.37 -9.96
N THR A 44 -4.72 -3.40 -10.78
CA THR A 44 -5.93 -3.77 -11.53
C THR A 44 -6.90 -4.62 -10.72
N ARG A 45 -6.48 -5.10 -9.55
CA ARG A 45 -7.29 -5.96 -8.69
C ARG A 45 -8.26 -5.12 -7.86
N VAL A 46 -9.39 -5.75 -7.57
CA VAL A 46 -10.35 -5.25 -6.60
C VAL A 46 -10.29 -6.14 -5.35
N ILE A 47 -10.10 -5.52 -4.20
CA ILE A 47 -10.11 -6.21 -2.92
C ILE A 47 -11.51 -6.10 -2.35
N ARG A 48 -12.13 -7.26 -2.15
CA ARG A 48 -13.52 -7.36 -1.69
C ARG A 48 -13.58 -7.73 -0.21
N ILE A 49 -14.51 -7.13 0.50
CA ILE A 49 -14.84 -7.46 1.89
C ILE A 49 -16.35 -7.70 2.00
N PRO A 50 -16.80 -8.91 2.33
CA PRO A 50 -16.03 -10.15 2.53
C PRO A 50 -15.32 -10.61 1.26
N ALA A 51 -14.26 -11.43 1.39
CA ALA A 51 -13.47 -11.92 0.26
C ALA A 51 -14.27 -12.83 -0.70
N ASP A 52 -15.26 -13.54 -0.19
CA ASP A 52 -16.22 -14.35 -0.95
C ASP A 52 -17.29 -13.44 -1.57
N GLU A 53 -17.40 -13.44 -2.88
CA GLU A 53 -18.34 -12.59 -3.61
C GLU A 53 -19.83 -12.89 -3.34
N ASN A 54 -20.12 -14.09 -2.88
CA ASN A 54 -21.48 -14.52 -2.54
C ASN A 54 -21.86 -14.18 -1.10
N LYS A 55 -20.92 -13.68 -0.30
CA LYS A 55 -21.17 -13.29 1.08
C LYS A 55 -21.36 -11.78 1.19
N TRP A 56 -22.34 -11.40 2.00
CA TRP A 56 -22.68 -10.04 2.30
C TRP A 56 -22.64 -9.80 3.82
N ILE A 57 -22.27 -8.60 4.21
CA ILE A 57 -22.30 -8.19 5.62
C ILE A 57 -23.71 -7.65 5.91
N LYS A 58 -24.38 -8.29 6.87
CA LYS A 58 -25.68 -7.82 7.37
C LYS A 58 -25.47 -6.77 8.45
N ILE A 59 -26.25 -5.72 8.41
CA ILE A 59 -26.22 -4.65 9.41
C ILE A 59 -27.61 -4.09 9.61
N GLY A 60 -27.93 -3.78 10.87
CA GLY A 60 -29.11 -3.05 11.29
C GLY A 60 -28.83 -1.60 11.71
N ASP A 61 -27.63 -1.10 11.42
CA ASP A 61 -27.22 0.27 11.74
C ASP A 61 -27.38 1.15 10.50
N PRO A 62 -27.93 2.37 10.62
CA PRO A 62 -28.08 3.28 9.48
C PRO A 62 -26.75 3.78 8.90
N ALA A 63 -25.63 3.53 9.54
CA ALA A 63 -24.32 3.98 9.12
C ALA A 63 -23.32 2.84 8.95
N VAL A 64 -22.59 2.84 7.82
CA VAL A 64 -21.42 1.98 7.59
C VAL A 64 -20.16 2.81 7.66
N SER A 65 -19.29 2.49 8.61
CA SER A 65 -17.96 3.11 8.68
C SER A 65 -16.97 2.37 7.77
N LEU A 66 -16.40 3.08 6.80
CA LEU A 66 -15.38 2.53 5.91
C LEU A 66 -14.00 2.76 6.52
N VAL A 67 -13.37 1.69 6.94
CA VAL A 67 -11.99 1.70 7.43
C VAL A 67 -11.10 1.01 6.40
N LEU A 68 -9.97 1.65 6.06
CA LEU A 68 -8.98 1.02 5.20
C LEU A 68 -8.46 -0.27 5.85
N PRO A 69 -8.58 -1.42 5.17
CA PRO A 69 -8.14 -2.71 5.72
C PRO A 69 -6.62 -2.87 5.67
N PHE A 70 -5.89 -1.83 5.29
CA PHE A 70 -4.45 -1.85 5.09
C PHE A 70 -3.75 -0.91 6.06
N LYS A 71 -2.56 -1.29 6.49
CA LYS A 71 -1.62 -0.39 7.13
C LYS A 71 -0.88 0.41 6.08
N LYS A 72 -0.52 1.64 6.43
CA LYS A 72 0.39 2.49 5.66
C LYS A 72 1.63 2.72 6.48
N GLU A 73 2.77 2.36 5.95
CA GLU A 73 4.06 2.65 6.56
C GLU A 73 4.84 3.65 5.73
N TYR A 74 5.58 4.52 6.42
CA TYR A 74 6.52 5.45 5.82
C TYR A 74 7.92 4.92 6.09
N ILE A 75 8.66 4.69 5.02
CA ILE A 75 10.01 4.14 5.07
C ILE A 75 10.96 5.24 4.64
N GLU A 76 11.93 5.53 5.48
CA GLU A 76 13.05 6.41 5.18
C GLU A 76 14.20 5.57 4.65
N VAL A 77 14.68 5.92 3.48
CA VAL A 77 15.80 5.24 2.81
C VAL A 77 16.95 6.22 2.73
N ASP A 78 18.06 5.83 3.27
CA ASP A 78 19.31 6.61 3.25
C ASP A 78 20.45 5.80 2.65
N ALA A 79 21.45 6.49 2.11
CA ALA A 79 22.60 5.85 1.48
C ALA A 79 23.85 6.72 1.60
N ASP A 80 24.95 6.11 1.98
CA ASP A 80 26.25 6.77 1.97
C ASP A 80 26.77 6.93 0.53
N ARG A 81 26.77 8.15 0.03
CA ARG A 81 27.24 8.49 -1.32
C ARG A 81 28.74 8.27 -1.52
N ALA A 82 29.50 8.37 -0.45
CA ALA A 82 30.94 8.08 -0.52
C ALA A 82 31.16 6.59 -0.82
N LEU A 83 30.38 5.72 -0.20
CA LEU A 83 30.41 4.29 -0.46
C LEU A 83 30.00 3.93 -1.90
N PHE A 84 29.04 4.65 -2.50
CA PHE A 84 28.70 4.44 -3.91
C PHE A 84 29.92 4.65 -4.82
N LYS A 85 30.65 5.74 -4.60
CA LYS A 85 31.85 6.05 -5.38
C LYS A 85 32.97 5.06 -5.13
N GLU A 86 33.22 4.72 -3.88
CA GLU A 86 34.25 3.74 -3.50
C GLU A 86 34.00 2.36 -4.15
N LYS A 87 32.74 1.92 -4.21
CA LYS A 87 32.34 0.64 -4.78
C LYS A 87 31.99 0.71 -6.27
N ASN A 88 32.26 1.84 -6.94
CA ASN A 88 31.93 2.08 -8.35
C ASN A 88 30.43 1.86 -8.68
N ALA A 89 29.55 2.01 -7.70
CA ALA A 89 28.11 1.95 -7.89
C ALA A 89 27.59 3.28 -8.48
N VAL A 90 26.86 3.21 -9.56
CA VAL A 90 26.24 4.36 -10.23
C VAL A 90 24.89 4.68 -9.62
N SER A 91 24.11 3.63 -9.33
CA SER A 91 22.79 3.74 -8.74
C SER A 91 22.37 2.46 -8.02
N ALA A 92 21.36 2.61 -7.17
CA ALA A 92 20.64 1.50 -6.55
C ALA A 92 19.15 1.66 -6.84
N ASN A 93 18.49 0.62 -7.31
CA ASN A 93 17.04 0.53 -7.37
C ASN A 93 16.53 -0.34 -6.22
N ILE A 94 15.64 0.19 -5.43
CA ILE A 94 15.02 -0.48 -4.29
C ILE A 94 13.57 -0.73 -4.62
N SER A 95 13.16 -1.99 -4.69
CA SER A 95 11.78 -2.39 -4.87
C SER A 95 11.19 -2.86 -3.56
N PHE A 96 10.16 -2.17 -3.08
CA PHE A 96 9.42 -2.54 -1.88
C PHE A 96 8.24 -3.42 -2.26
N GLY A 97 8.16 -4.58 -1.64
CA GLY A 97 7.07 -5.53 -1.79
C GLY A 97 6.27 -5.66 -0.50
N ALA A 98 5.00 -5.97 -0.65
CA ALA A 98 4.10 -6.20 0.48
C ALA A 98 2.98 -7.17 0.07
N LYS A 99 2.22 -7.67 1.06
CA LYS A 99 0.97 -8.39 0.81
C LYS A 99 -0.20 -7.43 0.92
N ILE A 100 -1.10 -7.51 -0.05
CA ILE A 100 -2.39 -6.82 -0.05
C ILE A 100 -3.48 -7.83 -0.44
N GLY A 101 -4.46 -8.02 0.44
CA GLY A 101 -5.49 -9.04 0.26
C GLY A 101 -4.87 -10.44 0.14
N GLY A 102 -3.83 -10.72 0.93
CA GLY A 102 -3.10 -11.98 0.95
C GLY A 102 -2.17 -12.24 -0.25
N LYS A 103 -2.11 -11.35 -1.24
CA LYS A 103 -1.25 -11.50 -2.43
C LYS A 103 -0.04 -10.59 -2.36
N SER A 104 1.13 -11.16 -2.63
CA SER A 104 2.39 -10.40 -2.71
C SER A 104 2.42 -9.56 -3.98
N MET A 105 2.89 -8.32 -3.85
CA MET A 105 3.07 -7.40 -4.97
C MET A 105 4.18 -6.39 -4.70
N ILE A 106 4.75 -5.84 -5.76
CA ILE A 106 5.65 -4.68 -5.66
C ILE A 106 4.77 -3.43 -5.49
N MET A 107 4.98 -2.73 -4.39
CA MET A 107 4.19 -1.54 -4.03
C MET A 107 4.82 -0.26 -4.52
N ARG A 108 6.15 -0.16 -4.43
CA ARG A 108 6.93 1.02 -4.78
C ARG A 108 8.32 0.63 -5.22
N SER A 109 8.89 1.43 -6.10
CA SER A 109 10.31 1.40 -6.42
C SER A 109 10.89 2.79 -6.27
N LEU A 110 12.12 2.85 -5.80
CA LEU A 110 12.90 4.06 -5.59
C LEU A 110 14.27 3.83 -6.22
N THR A 111 14.76 4.84 -6.96
CA THR A 111 16.13 4.82 -7.47
C THR A 111 16.93 5.92 -6.81
N LEU A 112 18.04 5.55 -6.20
CA LEU A 112 19.05 6.47 -5.67
C LEU A 112 20.29 6.43 -6.57
N ARG A 113 20.80 7.60 -6.94
CA ARG A 113 22.01 7.72 -7.79
C ARG A 113 23.17 8.29 -6.98
N ALA A 114 24.37 7.90 -7.35
CA ALA A 114 25.59 8.39 -6.70
C ALA A 114 25.72 9.92 -6.72
N ASN A 115 25.13 10.59 -7.72
CA ASN A 115 25.21 12.04 -7.93
C ASN A 115 23.95 12.81 -7.50
N ASP A 116 22.95 12.16 -6.87
CA ASP A 116 21.79 12.88 -6.36
C ASP A 116 22.21 13.84 -5.24
N ALA A 117 21.59 15.02 -5.19
CA ALA A 117 21.89 16.03 -4.18
C ALA A 117 21.49 15.59 -2.77
N GLU A 118 20.39 14.85 -2.67
CA GLU A 118 19.87 14.34 -1.40
C GLU A 118 20.30 12.89 -1.17
N SER A 119 20.74 12.58 0.05
CA SER A 119 21.13 11.22 0.46
C SER A 119 19.96 10.37 0.90
N ASN A 120 18.83 11.00 1.22
CA ASN A 120 17.66 10.32 1.77
C ASN A 120 16.43 10.47 0.87
N ALA A 121 15.52 9.51 0.99
CA ALA A 121 14.22 9.55 0.36
C ALA A 121 13.19 8.90 1.26
N LYS A 122 11.93 9.34 1.14
CA LYS A 122 10.80 8.76 1.87
C LYS A 122 9.82 8.12 0.90
N VAL A 123 9.46 6.89 1.19
CA VAL A 123 8.42 6.16 0.47
C VAL A 123 7.30 5.73 1.39
N SER A 124 6.10 5.61 0.87
CA SER A 124 4.99 5.02 1.61
C SER A 124 4.56 3.71 0.96
N VAL A 125 4.37 2.69 1.79
CA VAL A 125 3.96 1.35 1.39
C VAL A 125 2.68 0.98 2.13
N TYR A 126 1.72 0.41 1.40
CA TYR A 126 0.52 -0.19 2.01
C TYR A 126 0.71 -1.70 2.10
N HIS A 127 0.25 -2.29 3.20
CA HIS A 127 0.33 -3.74 3.40
C HIS A 127 -0.82 -4.25 4.27
N ASP A 128 -1.12 -5.54 4.18
CA ASP A 128 -2.07 -6.19 5.07
C ASP A 128 -1.57 -6.09 6.53
N PRO A 129 -2.48 -5.90 7.51
CA PRO A 129 -2.11 -5.98 8.92
C PRO A 129 -1.34 -7.27 9.21
N ASN A 130 -0.33 -7.19 10.08
CA ASN A 130 0.49 -8.33 10.52
C ASN A 130 1.29 -9.05 9.40
N THR A 131 1.44 -8.43 8.24
CA THR A 131 2.35 -8.92 7.20
C THR A 131 3.56 -7.99 7.09
N PRO A 132 4.76 -8.52 6.90
CA PRO A 132 5.94 -7.69 6.76
C PRO A 132 5.97 -6.98 5.40
N VAL A 133 6.61 -5.81 5.39
CA VAL A 133 7.12 -5.21 4.18
C VAL A 133 8.45 -5.86 3.87
N VAL A 134 8.69 -6.17 2.61
CA VAL A 134 9.96 -6.72 2.14
C VAL A 134 10.57 -5.76 1.12
N TYR A 135 11.88 -5.83 0.95
CA TYR A 135 12.54 -5.06 -0.09
C TYR A 135 13.60 -5.90 -0.80
N ARG A 136 13.92 -5.47 -2.00
CA ARG A 136 15.01 -6.00 -2.82
C ARG A 136 15.77 -4.83 -3.42
N THR A 137 17.10 -4.90 -3.39
CA THR A 137 17.97 -3.89 -3.97
C THR A 137 18.69 -4.45 -5.19
N THR A 138 18.66 -3.70 -6.29
CA THR A 138 19.47 -3.95 -7.47
C THR A 138 20.50 -2.83 -7.59
N TRP A 139 21.76 -3.17 -7.53
CA TRP A 139 22.87 -2.26 -7.68
C TRP A 139 23.32 -2.22 -9.14
N TYR A 140 23.51 -1.02 -9.65
CA TYR A 140 24.06 -0.78 -10.97
C TYR A 140 25.45 -0.17 -10.84
N ALA A 141 26.43 -0.84 -11.39
CA ALA A 141 27.81 -0.39 -11.44
C ALA A 141 28.28 -0.28 -12.91
N THR A 142 29.41 0.33 -13.14
CA THR A 142 30.03 0.38 -14.48
C THR A 142 30.36 -1.01 -15.03
N THR A 143 30.50 -2.00 -14.16
CA THR A 143 30.82 -3.39 -14.48
C THR A 143 29.59 -4.30 -14.67
N GLY A 144 28.38 -3.78 -14.46
CA GLY A 144 27.14 -4.54 -14.58
C GLY A 144 26.17 -4.30 -13.42
N GLU A 145 25.16 -5.16 -13.34
CA GLU A 145 24.17 -5.12 -12.29
C GLU A 145 24.32 -6.29 -11.31
N LYS A 146 23.96 -6.03 -10.05
CA LYS A 146 23.97 -7.05 -9.00
C LYS A 146 22.67 -6.94 -8.20
N GLU A 147 21.84 -7.97 -8.27
CA GLU A 147 20.63 -8.07 -7.50
C GLU A 147 20.86 -8.75 -6.15
N GLN A 148 20.34 -8.17 -5.07
CA GLN A 148 20.36 -8.75 -3.74
C GLN A 148 19.12 -9.59 -3.49
N PRO A 149 19.14 -10.55 -2.56
CA PRO A 149 17.97 -11.31 -2.19
C PRO A 149 16.90 -10.41 -1.58
N VAL A 150 15.66 -10.90 -1.57
CA VAL A 150 14.54 -10.23 -0.88
C VAL A 150 14.76 -10.32 0.63
N ILE A 151 14.67 -9.20 1.30
CA ILE A 151 14.89 -9.05 2.75
C ILE A 151 13.64 -8.45 3.39
N GLU A 152 13.30 -8.94 4.57
CA GLU A 152 12.24 -8.36 5.39
C GLU A 152 12.71 -7.04 6.01
N LEU A 153 11.88 -6.00 5.87
CA LEU A 153 12.13 -4.72 6.51
C LEU A 153 11.70 -4.79 7.98
N LYS A 154 12.66 -4.68 8.88
CA LYS A 154 12.43 -4.79 10.33
C LYS A 154 12.15 -3.45 11.03
N THR A 155 12.51 -2.35 10.37
CA THR A 155 12.34 -0.99 10.89
C THR A 155 11.92 -0.07 9.75
N ASN A 156 11.35 1.08 10.07
CA ASN A 156 10.97 2.08 9.07
C ASN A 156 12.15 2.91 8.52
N TYR A 157 13.36 2.42 8.75
CA TYR A 157 14.59 3.04 8.26
C TYR A 157 15.44 1.98 7.55
N LEU A 158 15.88 2.29 6.35
CA LEU A 158 16.74 1.45 5.52
C LEU A 158 18.00 2.20 5.14
N PHE A 159 19.14 1.77 5.67
CA PHE A 159 20.43 2.26 5.24
C PHE A 159 21.03 1.34 4.19
N LEU A 160 21.35 1.90 3.02
CA LEU A 160 21.87 1.15 1.88
C LEU A 160 23.38 1.15 1.85
N VAL A 161 23.93 -0.05 1.81
CA VAL A 161 25.38 -0.27 1.61
C VAL A 161 25.57 -1.09 0.34
N PRO A 162 26.41 -0.62 -0.62
CA PRO A 162 26.72 -1.39 -1.82
C PRO A 162 27.30 -2.76 -1.45
N ALA A 163 26.78 -3.80 -2.12
CA ALA A 163 27.31 -5.15 -1.96
C ALA A 163 28.72 -5.24 -2.55
N ASN A 164 29.59 -5.93 -1.85
CA ASN A 164 30.95 -6.25 -2.33
C ASN A 164 30.93 -7.16 -3.56
#